data_203ca4738878f59027c76094d9f25af0
#
_entry.id   203ca4738878f59027c76094d9f25af0
#
_cell.length_a   1.000
_cell.length_b   1.000
_cell.length_c   1.000
_cell.angle_alpha   90.00
_cell.angle_beta   90.00
_cell.angle_gamma   90.00
#
_symmetry.space_group_name_H-M   'P 1'
#
loop_
_entity.id
_entity.type
_entity.pdbx_description
1 polymer ?
#
loop_
_entity_poly.entity_id
_entity_poly.type
_entity_poly.pdbx_seq_one_letter_code
_entity_poly.pdbx_strand_id
1 'polypeptide(L)'
;ELIDLGGEISKVVVGVVTECVPQEGTHLHICKVDCGEYGHDIQISTGAPNVYAGMHTAAALDGSTLPGGVKIKAKPLMGVESNGMLCSGEELGLNDDLYPGAEVYGLLDLPKDTVPGTPIQQVVGLDDYIFDISITANRADCQSVLGIAREVAAVLNKPLKMPATDYTVSDYVDSRLSISVEAEDLCPRYIGHYVRNITPGESPRWMRRQLALCGLRSISNVVDITNYVMLEIGQPMHAFDMDALESCQILVRRAKDGEKITTLDEKEFTLTPNNLVICDGSKP
;
A
#
# COMPACT_ATOMS: atom_id res chain seq x y z
N GLU A 1 -16.91 -3.37 -9.56
CA GLU A 1 -16.90 -4.52 -8.65
C GLU A 1 -16.74 -4.03 -7.21
N LEU A 2 -17.28 -4.78 -6.25
CA LEU A 2 -17.06 -4.56 -4.81
C LEU A 2 -16.22 -5.72 -4.30
N ILE A 3 -15.06 -5.41 -3.75
CA ILE A 3 -14.12 -6.40 -3.20
C ILE A 3 -14.15 -6.25 -1.68
N ASP A 4 -14.55 -7.30 -0.99
CA ASP A 4 -14.47 -7.41 0.47
C ASP A 4 -13.08 -7.98 0.82
N LEU A 5 -12.23 -7.16 1.45
CA LEU A 5 -10.82 -7.52 1.72
C LEU A 5 -10.71 -8.71 2.67
N GLY A 6 -11.60 -8.81 3.64
CA GLY A 6 -11.62 -9.90 4.62
C GLY A 6 -12.66 -10.97 4.36
N GLY A 7 -13.41 -10.89 3.26
CA GLY A 7 -14.57 -11.74 3.00
C GLY A 7 -14.26 -13.24 2.87
N GLU A 8 -13.04 -13.56 2.47
CA GLU A 8 -12.59 -14.97 2.40
C GLU A 8 -12.09 -15.52 3.74
N ILE A 9 -11.87 -14.66 4.76
CA ILE A 9 -11.33 -15.05 6.06
C ILE A 9 -12.47 -15.28 7.04
N SER A 10 -12.50 -16.46 7.65
CA SER A 10 -13.47 -16.76 8.69
C SER A 10 -12.84 -17.52 9.86
N LYS A 11 -13.28 -17.24 11.09
CA LYS A 11 -12.81 -17.86 12.33
C LYS A 11 -11.29 -17.76 12.55
N VAL A 12 -10.68 -16.68 12.09
CA VAL A 12 -9.29 -16.33 12.38
C VAL A 12 -9.31 -15.17 13.37
N VAL A 13 -8.68 -15.36 14.52
CA VAL A 13 -8.74 -14.41 15.63
C VAL A 13 -7.35 -14.13 16.19
N VAL A 14 -7.23 -13.09 17.00
CA VAL A 14 -6.02 -12.87 17.80
C VAL A 14 -5.87 -14.01 18.79
N GLY A 15 -4.73 -14.69 18.75
CA GLY A 15 -4.30 -15.67 19.74
C GLY A 15 -3.08 -15.18 20.49
N VAL A 16 -3.02 -15.41 21.79
CA VAL A 16 -1.85 -15.17 22.64
C VAL A 16 -1.21 -16.51 22.99
N VAL A 17 0.04 -16.69 22.59
CA VAL A 17 0.80 -17.90 22.94
C VAL A 17 1.18 -17.84 24.42
N THR A 18 0.51 -18.62 25.26
CA THR A 18 0.76 -18.67 26.70
C THR A 18 1.96 -19.57 27.06
N GLU A 19 2.11 -20.66 26.33
CA GLU A 19 3.21 -21.62 26.44
C GLU A 19 3.75 -21.99 25.06
N CYS A 20 5.06 -22.21 24.95
CA CYS A 20 5.73 -22.63 23.72
C CYS A 20 6.84 -23.62 24.08
N VAL A 21 6.71 -24.87 23.69
CA VAL A 21 7.66 -25.94 24.02
C VAL A 21 8.12 -26.63 22.74
N PRO A 22 9.44 -26.78 22.52
CA PRO A 22 9.95 -27.55 21.38
C PRO A 22 9.49 -29.00 21.44
N GLN A 23 9.10 -29.59 20.32
CA GLN A 23 8.78 -31.00 20.20
C GLN A 23 10.06 -31.79 19.90
N GLU A 24 10.43 -32.72 20.81
CA GLU A 24 11.63 -33.54 20.61
C GLU A 24 11.66 -34.27 19.27
N GLY A 25 12.81 -34.27 18.62
CA GLY A 25 13.03 -34.96 17.34
C GLY A 25 12.39 -34.30 16.12
N THR A 26 11.82 -33.10 16.26
CA THR A 26 11.22 -32.35 15.17
C THR A 26 11.67 -30.88 15.21
N HIS A 27 11.28 -30.13 14.17
CA HIS A 27 11.42 -28.66 14.13
C HIS A 27 10.18 -27.93 14.63
N LEU A 28 9.21 -28.67 15.19
CA LEU A 28 7.94 -28.10 15.62
C LEU A 28 8.00 -27.59 17.08
N HIS A 29 7.12 -26.63 17.34
CA HIS A 29 6.80 -26.17 18.68
C HIS A 29 5.35 -26.51 19.00
N ILE A 30 5.10 -26.98 20.21
CA ILE A 30 3.76 -27.20 20.76
C ILE A 30 3.42 -25.95 21.56
N CYS A 31 2.37 -25.25 21.14
CA CYS A 31 1.93 -24.01 21.77
C CYS A 31 0.59 -24.20 22.48
N LYS A 32 0.44 -23.54 23.62
CA LYS A 32 -0.85 -23.24 24.24
C LYS A 32 -1.25 -21.84 23.84
N VAL A 33 -2.45 -21.66 23.35
CA VAL A 33 -2.90 -20.37 22.79
C VAL A 33 -4.22 -19.98 23.45
N ASP A 34 -4.23 -18.76 23.97
CA ASP A 34 -5.45 -18.12 24.48
C ASP A 34 -6.10 -17.33 23.33
N CYS A 35 -7.31 -17.71 22.94
CA CYS A 35 -8.12 -17.06 21.92
C CYS A 35 -9.39 -16.41 22.51
N GLY A 36 -9.35 -15.99 23.77
CA GLY A 36 -10.45 -15.32 24.46
C GLY A 36 -11.73 -16.17 24.51
N GLU A 37 -12.84 -15.62 24.03
CA GLU A 37 -14.14 -16.32 24.04
C GLU A 37 -14.17 -17.61 23.22
N TYR A 38 -13.23 -17.80 22.30
CA TYR A 38 -13.13 -19.02 21.47
C TYR A 38 -12.40 -20.16 22.17
N GLY A 39 -11.78 -19.93 23.31
CA GLY A 39 -11.13 -20.93 24.15
C GLY A 39 -9.78 -20.49 24.69
N HIS A 40 -9.45 -21.07 25.83
CA HIS A 40 -8.16 -20.92 26.50
C HIS A 40 -7.36 -22.21 26.34
N ASP A 41 -6.03 -22.11 26.39
CA ASP A 41 -5.10 -23.25 26.29
C ASP A 41 -5.31 -24.15 25.06
N ILE A 42 -5.75 -23.55 23.94
CA ILE A 42 -5.91 -24.30 22.68
C ILE A 42 -4.53 -24.77 22.22
N GLN A 43 -4.36 -26.09 22.08
CA GLN A 43 -3.12 -26.67 21.61
C GLN A 43 -2.99 -26.52 20.10
N ILE A 44 -1.95 -25.81 19.67
CA ILE A 44 -1.60 -25.61 18.25
C ILE A 44 -0.11 -25.91 18.07
N SER A 45 0.22 -26.75 17.09
CA SER A 45 1.60 -27.04 16.71
C SER A 45 2.01 -26.16 15.52
N THR A 46 3.21 -25.59 15.56
CA THR A 46 3.75 -24.76 14.48
C THR A 46 5.22 -25.06 14.22
N GLY A 47 5.63 -24.94 12.95
CA GLY A 47 7.05 -24.99 12.53
C GLY A 47 7.68 -23.61 12.36
N ALA A 48 6.98 -22.55 12.74
CA ALA A 48 7.48 -21.18 12.55
C ALA A 48 8.68 -20.90 13.48
N PRO A 49 9.79 -20.37 12.97
CA PRO A 49 11.01 -20.18 13.75
C PRO A 49 10.94 -19.03 14.74
N ASN A 50 9.99 -18.12 14.58
CA ASN A 50 9.85 -16.90 15.38
C ASN A 50 8.81 -17.00 16.50
N VAL A 51 8.23 -18.19 16.73
CA VAL A 51 7.24 -18.38 17.81
C VAL A 51 7.87 -18.30 19.19
N TYR A 52 7.21 -17.62 20.13
CA TYR A 52 7.64 -17.50 21.53
C TYR A 52 6.46 -17.32 22.48
N ALA A 53 6.63 -17.69 23.74
CA ALA A 53 5.62 -17.47 24.78
C ALA A 53 5.41 -15.95 25.03
N GLY A 54 4.17 -15.52 25.05
CA GLY A 54 3.76 -14.11 25.07
C GLY A 54 3.61 -13.47 23.70
N MET A 55 3.77 -14.20 22.59
CA MET A 55 3.50 -13.70 21.24
C MET A 55 1.99 -13.54 21.03
N HIS A 56 1.60 -12.37 20.51
CA HIS A 56 0.28 -12.15 19.96
C HIS A 56 0.34 -12.41 18.46
N THR A 57 -0.53 -13.26 17.94
CA THR A 57 -0.49 -13.65 16.52
C THR A 57 -1.87 -14.03 16.01
N ALA A 58 -2.01 -14.26 14.71
CA ALA A 58 -3.25 -14.74 14.13
C ALA A 58 -3.41 -16.24 14.34
N ALA A 59 -4.50 -16.66 14.94
CA ALA A 59 -4.87 -18.05 15.19
C ALA A 59 -6.09 -18.44 14.33
N ALA A 60 -5.87 -19.30 13.35
CA ALA A 60 -6.92 -19.92 12.55
C ALA A 60 -7.43 -21.16 13.30
N LEU A 61 -8.66 -21.07 13.81
CA LEU A 61 -9.28 -22.13 14.60
C LEU A 61 -9.84 -23.25 13.72
N ASP A 62 -10.24 -24.38 14.35
CA ASP A 62 -10.88 -25.47 13.61
C ASP A 62 -12.11 -24.99 12.84
N GLY A 63 -12.18 -25.35 11.56
CA GLY A 63 -13.21 -24.92 10.61
C GLY A 63 -13.05 -23.49 10.08
N SER A 64 -11.92 -22.83 10.31
CA SER A 64 -11.61 -21.54 9.69
C SER A 64 -11.31 -21.66 8.20
N THR A 65 -11.47 -20.53 7.50
CA THR A 65 -11.11 -20.39 6.09
C THR A 65 -10.10 -19.24 5.97
N LEU A 66 -9.08 -19.44 5.15
CA LEU A 66 -8.07 -18.47 4.78
C LEU A 66 -8.25 -18.07 3.31
N PRO A 67 -7.58 -16.99 2.85
CA PRO A 67 -7.56 -16.58 1.45
C PRO A 67 -7.29 -17.74 0.49
N GLY A 68 -7.92 -17.71 -0.69
CA GLY A 68 -7.86 -18.82 -1.65
C GLY A 68 -8.71 -20.04 -1.25
N GLY A 69 -9.59 -19.93 -0.25
CA GLY A 69 -10.51 -20.98 0.18
C GLY A 69 -9.85 -22.11 0.99
N VAL A 70 -8.64 -21.88 1.51
CA VAL A 70 -7.91 -22.85 2.33
C VAL A 70 -8.65 -23.07 3.65
N LYS A 71 -9.06 -24.33 3.92
CA LYS A 71 -9.79 -24.69 5.14
C LYS A 71 -8.87 -25.32 6.17
N ILE A 72 -8.87 -24.78 7.36
CA ILE A 72 -8.12 -25.30 8.49
C ILE A 72 -9.01 -26.26 9.27
N LYS A 73 -8.47 -27.42 9.60
CA LYS A 73 -9.10 -28.44 10.41
C LYS A 73 -8.15 -28.94 11.49
N ALA A 74 -8.71 -29.21 12.65
CA ALA A 74 -7.98 -29.92 13.71
C ALA A 74 -7.47 -31.26 13.18
N LYS A 75 -6.17 -31.47 13.27
CA LYS A 75 -5.51 -32.71 12.82
C LYS A 75 -4.20 -32.92 13.57
N PRO A 76 -3.76 -34.16 13.75
CA PRO A 76 -2.43 -34.43 14.26
C PRO A 76 -1.34 -33.92 13.29
N LEU A 77 -0.33 -33.26 13.83
CA LEU A 77 0.86 -32.85 13.12
C LEU A 77 2.07 -33.56 13.76
N MET A 78 2.75 -34.43 13.03
CA MET A 78 3.84 -35.29 13.53
C MET A 78 3.51 -35.99 14.88
N GLY A 79 2.28 -36.53 14.99
CA GLY A 79 1.84 -37.32 16.13
C GLY A 79 1.30 -36.50 17.31
N VAL A 80 1.29 -35.17 17.23
CA VAL A 80 0.71 -34.29 18.26
C VAL A 80 -0.54 -33.59 17.72
N GLU A 81 -1.61 -33.56 18.48
CA GLU A 81 -2.85 -32.86 18.09
C GLU A 81 -2.62 -31.36 17.94
N SER A 82 -3.13 -30.82 16.83
CA SER A 82 -3.17 -29.39 16.57
C SER A 82 -4.60 -28.97 16.25
N ASN A 83 -5.19 -28.13 17.10
CA ASN A 83 -6.58 -27.70 17.02
C ASN A 83 -6.77 -26.39 16.24
N GLY A 84 -5.85 -26.11 15.32
CA GLY A 84 -5.82 -24.91 14.49
C GLY A 84 -4.45 -24.72 13.87
N MET A 85 -4.22 -23.50 13.37
CA MET A 85 -2.97 -23.07 12.77
C MET A 85 -2.66 -21.63 13.20
N LEU A 86 -1.41 -21.35 13.56
CA LEU A 86 -0.93 -19.98 13.68
C LEU A 86 -0.49 -19.48 12.30
N CYS A 87 -0.85 -18.26 11.94
CA CYS A 87 -0.72 -17.76 10.57
C CYS A 87 0.42 -16.74 10.41
N SER A 88 1.06 -16.79 9.28
CA SER A 88 1.91 -15.72 8.73
C SER A 88 1.06 -14.58 8.14
N GLY A 89 1.70 -13.45 7.80
CA GLY A 89 1.03 -12.40 7.05
C GLY A 89 0.66 -12.82 5.64
N GLU A 90 1.51 -13.60 4.98
CA GLU A 90 1.27 -14.14 3.63
C GLU A 90 0.01 -15.02 3.58
N GLU A 91 -0.19 -15.89 4.57
CA GLU A 91 -1.38 -16.75 4.67
C GLU A 91 -2.67 -15.96 4.87
N LEU A 92 -2.58 -14.72 5.35
CA LEU A 92 -3.70 -13.77 5.46
C LEU A 92 -3.85 -12.87 4.23
N GLY A 93 -3.02 -13.05 3.19
CA GLY A 93 -3.01 -12.21 1.99
C GLY A 93 -2.44 -10.81 2.22
N LEU A 94 -1.61 -10.64 3.25
CA LEU A 94 -0.99 -9.36 3.61
C LEU A 94 0.42 -9.25 3.01
N ASN A 95 0.82 -8.01 2.75
CA ASN A 95 2.19 -7.59 2.50
C ASN A 95 2.58 -6.45 3.46
N ASP A 96 3.83 -6.01 3.44
CA ASP A 96 4.33 -4.97 4.35
C ASP A 96 3.72 -3.58 4.11
N ASP A 97 3.16 -3.32 2.94
CA ASP A 97 2.44 -2.08 2.65
C ASP A 97 1.04 -2.08 3.28
N LEU A 98 0.39 -3.24 3.32
CA LEU A 98 -0.91 -3.41 3.98
C LEU A 98 -0.76 -3.51 5.50
N TYR A 99 0.19 -4.30 5.98
CA TYR A 99 0.45 -4.46 7.40
C TYR A 99 1.96 -4.68 7.68
N PRO A 100 2.62 -3.83 8.49
CA PRO A 100 4.05 -3.94 8.76
C PRO A 100 4.43 -5.26 9.40
N GLY A 101 5.48 -5.89 8.89
CA GLY A 101 5.95 -7.19 9.34
C GLY A 101 5.18 -8.38 8.77
N ALA A 102 4.28 -8.15 7.81
CA ALA A 102 3.53 -9.23 7.16
C ALA A 102 4.41 -10.16 6.31
N GLU A 103 5.49 -9.64 5.72
CA GLU A 103 6.42 -10.40 4.88
C GLU A 103 7.56 -11.06 5.66
N VAL A 104 7.55 -10.97 7.00
CA VAL A 104 8.54 -11.66 7.84
C VAL A 104 8.36 -13.18 7.71
N TYR A 105 9.45 -13.89 7.52
CA TYR A 105 9.41 -15.35 7.50
C TYR A 105 9.03 -15.91 8.86
N GLY A 106 7.84 -16.47 8.95
CA GLY A 106 7.25 -17.01 10.18
C GLY A 106 5.85 -16.45 10.48
N LEU A 107 5.48 -16.43 11.75
CA LEU A 107 4.17 -15.95 12.20
C LEU A 107 4.11 -14.41 12.18
N LEU A 108 2.92 -13.90 11.94
CA LEU A 108 2.62 -12.47 12.07
C LEU A 108 2.67 -12.08 13.56
N ASP A 109 3.61 -11.23 13.95
CA ASP A 109 3.71 -10.72 15.33
C ASP A 109 2.85 -9.45 15.47
N LEU A 110 1.81 -9.56 16.27
CA LEU A 110 0.84 -8.49 16.52
C LEU A 110 1.25 -7.65 17.74
N PRO A 111 0.80 -6.39 17.82
CA PRO A 111 1.01 -5.56 19.01
C PRO A 111 0.49 -6.23 20.27
N LYS A 112 1.22 -6.06 21.38
CA LYS A 112 0.92 -6.71 22.68
C LYS A 112 -0.36 -6.20 23.36
N ASP A 113 -0.92 -5.12 22.89
CA ASP A 113 -2.19 -4.55 23.36
C ASP A 113 -3.41 -5.09 22.61
N THR A 114 -3.20 -5.98 21.63
CA THR A 114 -4.32 -6.64 20.93
C THR A 114 -5.05 -7.61 21.86
N VAL A 115 -6.37 -7.61 21.81
CA VAL A 115 -7.23 -8.42 22.70
C VAL A 115 -7.42 -9.81 22.10
N PRO A 116 -7.15 -10.90 22.87
CA PRO A 116 -7.40 -12.27 22.42
C PRO A 116 -8.86 -12.47 22.00
N GLY A 117 -9.08 -13.21 20.93
CA GLY A 117 -10.42 -13.46 20.38
C GLY A 117 -10.92 -12.37 19.42
N THR A 118 -10.26 -11.22 19.31
CA THR A 118 -10.64 -10.21 18.31
C THR A 118 -10.49 -10.78 16.90
N PRO A 119 -11.49 -10.63 16.01
CA PRO A 119 -11.36 -11.03 14.61
C PRO A 119 -10.13 -10.39 13.97
N ILE A 120 -9.31 -11.19 13.30
CA ILE A 120 -8.03 -10.71 12.75
C ILE A 120 -8.18 -9.57 11.76
N GLN A 121 -9.27 -9.57 10.99
CA GLN A 121 -9.56 -8.54 9.98
C GLN A 121 -9.57 -7.14 10.61
N GLN A 122 -10.11 -6.98 11.81
CA GLN A 122 -10.18 -5.70 12.52
C GLN A 122 -8.80 -5.20 12.97
N VAL A 123 -7.91 -6.12 13.29
CA VAL A 123 -6.56 -5.79 13.78
C VAL A 123 -5.63 -5.40 12.64
N VAL A 124 -5.71 -6.15 11.53
CA VAL A 124 -4.83 -5.93 10.38
C VAL A 124 -5.46 -5.02 9.30
N GLY A 125 -6.71 -4.58 9.54
CA GLY A 125 -7.42 -3.65 8.65
C GLY A 125 -7.96 -4.31 7.38
N LEU A 126 -8.32 -5.57 7.43
CA LEU A 126 -9.01 -6.27 6.35
C LEU A 126 -10.54 -6.17 6.47
N ASP A 127 -11.08 -5.46 7.44
CA ASP A 127 -12.49 -5.13 7.61
C ASP A 127 -12.89 -3.90 6.74
N ASP A 128 -12.49 -3.92 5.49
CA ASP A 128 -12.64 -2.81 4.55
C ASP A 128 -13.03 -3.31 3.15
N TYR A 129 -13.45 -2.40 2.28
CA TYR A 129 -13.92 -2.70 0.93
C TYR A 129 -13.19 -1.87 -0.11
N ILE A 130 -12.89 -2.48 -1.25
CA ILE A 130 -12.40 -1.77 -2.44
C ILE A 130 -13.53 -1.70 -3.46
N PHE A 131 -13.77 -0.50 -3.98
CA PHE A 131 -14.63 -0.28 -5.14
C PHE A 131 -13.77 -0.23 -6.39
N ASP A 132 -13.84 -1.26 -7.22
CA ASP A 132 -13.27 -1.23 -8.56
C ASP A 132 -14.31 -0.63 -9.51
N ILE A 133 -14.02 0.61 -9.98
CA ILE A 133 -14.96 1.43 -10.74
C ILE A 133 -14.47 1.59 -12.16
N SER A 134 -15.20 1.02 -13.12
CA SER A 134 -14.96 1.25 -14.55
C SER A 134 -15.51 2.61 -14.96
N ILE A 135 -14.63 3.48 -15.45
CA ILE A 135 -14.95 4.83 -15.89
C ILE A 135 -15.04 4.88 -17.41
N THR A 136 -16.12 5.42 -17.94
CA THR A 136 -16.28 5.62 -19.39
C THR A 136 -15.39 6.76 -19.89
N ALA A 137 -14.99 6.70 -21.18
CA ALA A 137 -14.03 7.65 -21.76
C ALA A 137 -14.48 9.12 -21.71
N ASN A 138 -15.79 9.37 -21.62
CA ASN A 138 -16.38 10.73 -21.54
C ASN A 138 -16.43 11.27 -20.10
N ARG A 139 -15.98 10.52 -19.10
CA ARG A 139 -16.02 10.89 -17.67
C ARG A 139 -14.63 10.91 -17.05
N ALA A 140 -13.67 11.52 -17.71
CA ALA A 140 -12.31 11.69 -17.21
C ALA A 140 -12.25 12.41 -15.85
N ASP A 141 -13.24 13.23 -15.53
CA ASP A 141 -13.43 13.89 -14.23
C ASP A 141 -13.61 12.92 -13.06
N CYS A 142 -14.04 11.69 -13.35
CA CYS A 142 -14.21 10.62 -12.34
C CYS A 142 -12.96 9.76 -12.11
N GLN A 143 -11.85 10.03 -12.80
CA GLN A 143 -10.58 9.31 -12.62
C GLN A 143 -9.80 9.78 -11.38
N SER A 144 -10.52 10.03 -10.29
CA SER A 144 -9.94 10.38 -8.99
C SER A 144 -10.95 10.13 -7.88
N VAL A 145 -10.45 9.97 -6.66
CA VAL A 145 -11.31 9.82 -5.47
C VAL A 145 -12.25 11.01 -5.31
N LEU A 146 -11.73 12.23 -5.50
CA LEU A 146 -12.54 13.45 -5.43
C LEU A 146 -13.60 13.53 -6.53
N GLY A 147 -13.27 13.08 -7.75
CA GLY A 147 -14.22 13.02 -8.85
C GLY A 147 -15.39 12.08 -8.55
N ILE A 148 -15.10 10.87 -8.09
CA ILE A 148 -16.11 9.91 -7.65
C ILE A 148 -16.91 10.46 -6.45
N ALA A 149 -16.24 11.08 -5.48
CA ALA A 149 -16.92 11.67 -4.31
C ALA A 149 -17.94 12.74 -4.71
N ARG A 150 -17.68 13.55 -5.75
CA ARG A 150 -18.64 14.53 -6.29
C ARG A 150 -19.89 13.84 -6.85
N GLU A 151 -19.71 12.77 -7.60
CA GLU A 151 -20.84 12.00 -8.17
C GLU A 151 -21.68 11.36 -7.05
N VAL A 152 -21.03 10.72 -6.08
CA VAL A 152 -21.70 10.11 -4.93
C VAL A 152 -22.45 11.16 -4.11
N ALA A 153 -21.84 12.33 -3.86
CA ALA A 153 -22.47 13.44 -3.14
C ALA A 153 -23.72 13.94 -3.88
N ALA A 154 -23.64 14.06 -5.21
CA ALA A 154 -24.77 14.50 -6.04
C ALA A 154 -25.91 13.47 -6.01
N VAL A 155 -25.61 12.18 -6.22
CA VAL A 155 -26.62 11.10 -6.24
C VAL A 155 -27.31 10.94 -4.88
N LEU A 156 -26.53 11.02 -3.80
CA LEU A 156 -27.06 10.85 -2.43
C LEU A 156 -27.61 12.14 -1.84
N ASN A 157 -27.54 13.27 -2.53
CA ASN A 157 -27.87 14.61 -2.05
C ASN A 157 -27.20 14.92 -0.69
N LYS A 158 -25.87 14.65 -0.62
CA LYS A 158 -25.04 14.89 0.56
C LYS A 158 -24.00 15.97 0.27
N PRO A 159 -23.57 16.73 1.29
CA PRO A 159 -22.50 17.71 1.11
C PRO A 159 -21.18 17.00 0.80
N LEU A 160 -20.41 17.55 -0.16
CA LEU A 160 -19.05 17.11 -0.44
C LEU A 160 -18.09 17.70 0.59
N LYS A 161 -17.28 16.85 1.22
CA LYS A 161 -16.18 17.28 2.07
C LYS A 161 -14.90 17.36 1.24
N MET A 162 -14.38 18.58 1.05
CA MET A 162 -13.13 18.80 0.33
C MET A 162 -11.92 18.44 1.19
N PRO A 163 -10.83 17.92 0.60
CA PRO A 163 -9.55 17.81 1.30
C PRO A 163 -9.07 19.17 1.81
N ALA A 164 -8.35 19.18 2.94
CA ALA A 164 -7.72 20.40 3.42
C ALA A 164 -6.56 20.80 2.50
N THR A 165 -6.53 22.06 2.09
CA THR A 165 -5.51 22.60 1.19
C THR A 165 -4.73 23.76 1.80
N ASP A 166 -4.92 24.02 3.09
CA ASP A 166 -4.26 25.12 3.79
C ASP A 166 -2.80 24.76 4.06
N TYR A 167 -1.88 25.54 3.51
CA TYR A 167 -0.46 25.41 3.77
C TYR A 167 0.23 26.78 3.69
N THR A 168 1.37 26.90 4.36
CA THR A 168 2.16 28.12 4.35
C THR A 168 3.24 28.01 3.27
N VAL A 169 3.24 28.96 2.33
CA VAL A 169 4.27 29.11 1.32
C VAL A 169 5.37 30.00 1.88
N SER A 170 6.64 29.61 1.64
CA SER A 170 7.78 30.45 1.97
C SER A 170 7.94 31.57 0.91
N ASP A 171 8.35 32.75 1.34
CA ASP A 171 8.73 33.84 0.43
C ASP A 171 10.05 33.60 -0.32
N TYR A 172 10.73 32.48 -0.01
CA TYR A 172 11.98 32.14 -0.68
C TYR A 172 11.73 31.69 -2.11
N VAL A 173 12.50 32.29 -3.03
CA VAL A 173 12.54 31.91 -4.45
C VAL A 173 13.97 31.47 -4.78
N ASP A 174 14.14 30.29 -5.32
CA ASP A 174 15.43 29.86 -5.86
C ASP A 174 15.58 30.42 -7.28
N SER A 175 16.46 31.37 -7.44
CA SER A 175 16.70 32.06 -8.74
C SER A 175 17.37 31.17 -9.80
N ARG A 176 17.87 29.98 -9.42
CA ARG A 176 18.45 29.02 -10.36
C ARG A 176 17.37 28.25 -11.14
N LEU A 177 16.20 28.00 -10.51
CA LEU A 177 15.14 27.26 -11.16
C LEU A 177 14.44 28.10 -12.21
N SER A 178 14.40 27.61 -13.44
CA SER A 178 13.61 28.19 -14.52
C SER A 178 12.70 27.14 -15.15
N ILE A 179 11.50 27.57 -15.55
CA ILE A 179 10.52 26.72 -16.23
C ILE A 179 10.09 27.45 -17.48
N SER A 180 10.16 26.78 -18.62
CA SER A 180 9.69 27.33 -19.90
C SER A 180 8.90 26.28 -20.70
N VAL A 181 7.93 26.78 -21.45
CA VAL A 181 7.10 25.95 -22.34
C VAL A 181 7.23 26.52 -23.75
N GLU A 182 7.79 25.73 -24.68
CA GLU A 182 7.87 26.06 -26.09
C GLU A 182 6.69 25.53 -26.90
N ALA A 183 6.12 24.40 -26.46
CA ALA A 183 4.98 23.76 -27.13
C ALA A 183 3.65 24.17 -26.44
N GLU A 184 3.32 25.46 -26.49
CA GLU A 184 2.13 26.02 -25.81
C GLU A 184 0.81 25.43 -26.30
N ASP A 185 0.75 24.98 -27.55
CA ASP A 185 -0.41 24.32 -28.13
C ASP A 185 -0.68 22.92 -27.55
N LEU A 186 0.37 22.23 -27.06
CA LEU A 186 0.26 20.91 -26.43
C LEU A 186 0.26 21.00 -24.90
N CYS A 187 0.96 21.99 -24.34
CA CYS A 187 1.06 22.22 -22.92
C CYS A 187 0.80 23.70 -22.61
N PRO A 188 -0.45 24.12 -22.48
CA PRO A 188 -0.78 25.55 -22.28
C PRO A 188 -0.37 26.07 -20.90
N ARG A 189 -0.05 25.16 -19.96
CA ARG A 189 0.37 25.54 -18.60
C ARG A 189 1.20 24.43 -17.96
N TYR A 190 2.35 24.80 -17.41
CA TYR A 190 3.19 23.95 -16.58
C TYR A 190 3.56 24.68 -15.30
N ILE A 191 3.38 24.03 -14.14
CA ILE A 191 3.63 24.64 -12.83
C ILE A 191 4.70 23.82 -12.13
N GLY A 192 5.72 24.48 -11.60
CA GLY A 192 6.71 23.91 -10.72
C GLY A 192 6.73 24.60 -9.36
N HIS A 193 6.94 23.82 -8.33
CA HIS A 193 7.18 24.28 -6.97
C HIS A 193 8.55 23.81 -6.50
N TYR A 194 9.32 24.73 -5.92
CA TYR A 194 10.56 24.37 -5.25
C TYR A 194 10.30 24.04 -3.78
N VAL A 195 10.69 22.85 -3.36
CA VAL A 195 10.52 22.37 -1.99
C VAL A 195 11.89 22.08 -1.40
N ARG A 196 12.17 22.58 -0.20
CA ARG A 196 13.45 22.40 0.51
C ARG A 196 13.32 21.48 1.72
N ASN A 197 14.49 21.04 2.20
CA ASN A 197 14.61 20.26 3.43
C ASN A 197 13.83 18.96 3.38
N ILE A 198 13.80 18.31 2.21
CA ILE A 198 13.22 16.99 2.06
C ILE A 198 14.25 15.95 2.51
N THR A 199 13.83 15.02 3.33
CA THR A 199 14.58 13.81 3.64
C THR A 199 13.89 12.64 2.96
N PRO A 200 14.46 12.08 1.90
CA PRO A 200 13.92 10.87 1.28
C PRO A 200 13.88 9.71 2.27
N GLY A 201 12.81 8.95 2.26
CA GLY A 201 12.60 7.84 3.19
C GLY A 201 11.29 7.12 2.94
N GLU A 202 10.90 6.25 3.85
CA GLU A 202 9.61 5.56 3.78
C GLU A 202 8.44 6.51 4.03
N SER A 203 7.35 6.26 3.34
CA SER A 203 6.08 6.97 3.56
C SER A 203 5.43 6.56 4.88
N PRO A 204 4.61 7.45 5.48
CA PRO A 204 3.79 7.08 6.62
C PRO A 204 2.91 5.87 6.31
N ARG A 205 2.71 5.00 7.30
CA ARG A 205 1.94 3.77 7.16
C ARG A 205 0.57 3.96 6.51
N TRP A 206 -0.17 5.00 6.90
CA TRP A 206 -1.49 5.28 6.35
C TRP A 206 -1.47 5.52 4.84
N MET A 207 -0.42 6.20 4.33
CA MET A 207 -0.26 6.49 2.90
C MET A 207 0.12 5.22 2.14
N ARG A 208 1.10 4.45 2.64
CA ARG A 208 1.50 3.16 2.05
C ARG A 208 0.30 2.24 1.89
N ARG A 209 -0.50 2.10 2.96
CA ARG A 209 -1.71 1.28 2.94
C ARG A 209 -2.72 1.76 1.90
N GLN A 210 -3.00 3.06 1.83
CA GLN A 210 -3.98 3.59 0.86
C GLN A 210 -3.51 3.40 -0.58
N LEU A 211 -2.22 3.60 -0.86
CA LEU A 211 -1.64 3.32 -2.17
C LEU A 211 -1.76 1.82 -2.52
N ALA A 212 -1.42 0.93 -1.60
CA ALA A 212 -1.53 -0.51 -1.79
C ALA A 212 -2.97 -0.95 -2.09
N LEU A 213 -3.96 -0.42 -1.37
CA LEU A 213 -5.38 -0.68 -1.63
C LEU A 213 -5.85 -0.17 -3.00
N CYS A 214 -5.18 0.84 -3.57
CA CYS A 214 -5.39 1.31 -4.94
C CYS A 214 -4.51 0.61 -5.98
N GLY A 215 -3.80 -0.45 -5.60
CA GLY A 215 -2.94 -1.24 -6.51
C GLY A 215 -1.57 -0.61 -6.80
N LEU A 216 -1.14 0.38 -6.03
CA LEU A 216 0.16 1.04 -6.17
C LEU A 216 1.11 0.60 -5.05
N ARG A 217 2.32 0.17 -5.44
CA ARG A 217 3.38 -0.13 -4.49
C ARG A 217 4.04 1.15 -3.98
N SER A 218 4.27 1.24 -2.68
CA SER A 218 5.07 2.31 -2.09
C SER A 218 6.55 2.19 -2.51
N ILE A 219 7.17 3.32 -2.82
CA ILE A 219 8.58 3.41 -3.27
C ILE A 219 9.37 4.31 -2.33
N SER A 220 8.94 5.55 -2.16
CA SER A 220 9.54 6.55 -1.27
C SER A 220 8.53 7.64 -0.98
N ASN A 221 8.71 8.36 0.12
CA ASN A 221 7.79 9.43 0.52
C ASN A 221 7.55 10.48 -0.58
N VAL A 222 8.56 10.81 -1.38
CA VAL A 222 8.44 11.78 -2.48
C VAL A 222 7.56 11.22 -3.60
N VAL A 223 7.85 10.01 -4.06
CA VAL A 223 7.08 9.34 -5.14
C VAL A 223 5.65 9.04 -4.68
N ASP A 224 5.50 8.56 -3.46
CA ASP A 224 4.21 8.19 -2.90
C ASP A 224 3.28 9.39 -2.73
N ILE A 225 3.81 10.57 -2.33
CA ILE A 225 3.03 11.80 -2.30
C ILE A 225 2.51 12.14 -3.70
N THR A 226 3.33 12.05 -4.74
CA THR A 226 2.88 12.35 -6.12
C THR A 226 1.80 11.38 -6.58
N ASN A 227 1.94 10.10 -6.27
CA ASN A 227 0.95 9.07 -6.57
C ASN A 227 -0.34 9.27 -5.75
N TYR A 228 -0.22 9.59 -4.48
CA TYR A 228 -1.37 9.86 -3.61
C TYR A 228 -2.20 11.05 -4.12
N VAL A 229 -1.55 12.17 -4.45
CA VAL A 229 -2.21 13.36 -5.00
C VAL A 229 -2.88 13.04 -6.35
N MET A 230 -2.22 12.27 -7.21
CA MET A 230 -2.80 11.84 -8.47
C MET A 230 -4.08 11.02 -8.26
N LEU A 231 -4.09 10.07 -7.32
CA LEU A 231 -5.29 9.28 -6.99
C LEU A 231 -6.37 10.14 -6.35
N GLU A 232 -6.00 11.05 -5.43
CA GLU A 232 -6.97 11.85 -4.68
C GLU A 232 -7.69 12.87 -5.55
N ILE A 233 -6.96 13.64 -6.37
CA ILE A 233 -7.51 14.76 -7.14
C ILE A 233 -7.39 14.64 -8.66
N GLY A 234 -6.72 13.60 -9.17
CA GLY A 234 -6.57 13.37 -10.60
C GLY A 234 -5.45 14.19 -11.26
N GLN A 235 -4.52 14.77 -10.47
CA GLN A 235 -3.42 15.58 -11.00
C GLN A 235 -2.11 14.80 -11.00
N PRO A 236 -1.61 14.32 -12.15
CA PRO A 236 -0.28 13.74 -12.26
C PRO A 236 0.81 14.75 -11.92
N MET A 237 1.85 14.31 -11.23
CA MET A 237 2.97 15.12 -10.82
C MET A 237 4.28 14.39 -11.07
N HIS A 238 5.37 15.15 -11.29
CA HIS A 238 6.74 14.66 -11.28
C HIS A 238 7.54 15.39 -10.20
N ALA A 239 8.44 14.67 -9.56
CA ALA A 239 9.41 15.23 -8.63
C ALA A 239 10.80 15.07 -9.21
N PHE A 240 11.58 16.15 -9.24
CA PHE A 240 12.95 16.18 -9.73
C PHE A 240 13.87 16.61 -8.61
N ASP A 241 15.02 15.94 -8.48
CA ASP A 241 16.10 16.41 -7.64
C ASP A 241 16.81 17.57 -8.35
N MET A 242 16.68 18.77 -7.80
CA MET A 242 17.23 19.97 -8.42
C MET A 242 18.77 19.94 -8.54
N ASP A 243 19.46 19.26 -7.60
CA ASP A 243 20.90 19.14 -7.64
C ASP A 243 21.38 18.09 -8.68
N ALA A 244 20.48 17.22 -9.13
CA ALA A 244 20.73 16.27 -10.21
C ALA A 244 20.44 16.85 -11.61
N LEU A 245 19.70 17.96 -11.70
CA LEU A 245 19.44 18.64 -12.95
C LEU A 245 20.70 19.39 -13.44
N GLU A 246 21.13 19.13 -14.68
CA GLU A 246 22.34 19.74 -15.24
C GLU A 246 22.23 21.27 -15.37
N SER A 247 21.03 21.79 -15.68
CA SER A 247 20.78 23.19 -15.93
C SER A 247 19.87 23.90 -14.94
N CYS A 248 19.31 23.17 -13.98
CA CYS A 248 18.21 23.64 -13.12
C CYS A 248 17.03 24.23 -13.93
N GLN A 249 16.88 23.81 -15.17
CA GLN A 249 15.85 24.29 -16.10
C GLN A 249 14.93 23.14 -16.49
N ILE A 250 13.64 23.33 -16.31
CA ILE A 250 12.61 22.46 -16.89
C ILE A 250 12.09 23.10 -18.17
N LEU A 251 12.29 22.41 -19.29
CA LEU A 251 11.84 22.85 -20.61
C LEU A 251 10.81 21.87 -21.17
N VAL A 252 9.61 22.35 -21.42
CA VAL A 252 8.54 21.55 -22.07
C VAL A 252 8.51 21.93 -23.55
N ARG A 253 8.84 20.98 -24.41
CA ARG A 253 8.95 21.20 -25.86
C ARG A 253 8.51 19.98 -26.68
N ARG A 254 8.41 20.14 -27.97
CA ARG A 254 8.34 19.00 -28.88
C ARG A 254 9.70 18.30 -28.97
N ALA A 255 9.68 17.00 -29.11
CA ALA A 255 10.90 16.24 -29.38
C ALA A 255 11.49 16.61 -30.72
N LYS A 256 12.80 16.47 -30.87
CA LYS A 256 13.50 16.55 -32.17
C LYS A 256 13.30 15.24 -32.91
N ASP A 257 13.34 15.30 -34.24
CA ASP A 257 13.23 14.06 -35.04
C ASP A 257 14.44 13.15 -34.78
N GLY A 258 14.13 11.87 -34.48
CA GLY A 258 15.14 10.87 -34.14
C GLY A 258 15.74 11.00 -32.73
N GLU A 259 15.25 11.91 -31.88
CA GLU A 259 15.66 12.04 -30.49
C GLU A 259 15.31 10.75 -29.71
N LYS A 260 16.20 10.35 -28.81
CA LYS A 260 16.00 9.13 -28.00
C LYS A 260 15.73 9.46 -26.55
N ILE A 261 14.86 8.68 -25.93
CA ILE A 261 14.61 8.69 -24.49
C ILE A 261 14.60 7.26 -23.96
N THR A 262 15.16 7.08 -22.78
CA THR A 262 14.99 5.84 -21.99
C THR A 262 14.03 6.12 -20.86
N THR A 263 12.91 5.40 -20.83
CA THR A 263 11.87 5.55 -19.81
C THR A 263 12.25 4.84 -18.51
N LEU A 264 11.50 5.11 -17.42
CA LEU A 264 11.77 4.51 -16.09
C LEU A 264 11.67 2.98 -16.07
N ASP A 265 10.99 2.38 -17.06
CA ASP A 265 10.93 0.92 -17.26
C ASP A 265 12.06 0.39 -18.19
N GLU A 266 13.12 1.18 -18.35
CA GLU A 266 14.35 0.86 -19.12
C GLU A 266 14.12 0.61 -20.61
N LYS A 267 12.99 1.07 -21.16
CA LYS A 267 12.73 0.98 -22.60
C LYS A 267 13.25 2.20 -23.34
N GLU A 268 13.96 1.97 -24.44
CA GLU A 268 14.39 3.02 -25.36
C GLU A 268 13.34 3.32 -26.42
N PHE A 269 13.02 4.59 -26.60
CA PHE A 269 12.11 5.05 -27.64
C PHE A 269 12.82 6.07 -28.54
N THR A 270 12.58 5.96 -29.84
CA THR A 270 12.96 7.01 -30.81
C THR A 270 11.75 7.92 -31.02
N LEU A 271 11.95 9.20 -30.76
CA LEU A 271 10.91 10.21 -30.75
C LEU A 271 10.78 10.90 -32.12
N THR A 272 9.62 11.50 -32.33
CA THR A 272 9.30 12.34 -33.48
C THR A 272 8.81 13.71 -32.99
N PRO A 273 8.73 14.73 -33.87
CA PRO A 273 8.21 16.05 -33.50
C PRO A 273 6.74 16.07 -33.00
N ASN A 274 6.04 14.95 -33.11
CA ASN A 274 4.69 14.81 -32.56
C ASN A 274 4.69 14.43 -31.05
N ASN A 275 5.84 14.07 -30.50
CA ASN A 275 5.96 13.74 -29.08
C ASN A 275 6.27 15.00 -28.27
N LEU A 276 5.58 15.17 -27.15
CA LEU A 276 5.88 16.17 -26.13
C LEU A 276 6.85 15.60 -25.13
N VAL A 277 7.88 16.37 -24.78
CA VAL A 277 8.89 15.97 -23.79
C VAL A 277 9.07 17.04 -22.72
N ILE A 278 9.38 16.58 -21.51
CA ILE A 278 9.83 17.42 -20.40
C ILE A 278 11.33 17.22 -20.30
N CYS A 279 12.09 18.26 -20.44
CA CYS A 279 13.55 18.21 -20.55
C CYS A 279 14.24 18.86 -19.36
N ASP A 280 15.39 18.32 -18.99
CA ASP A 280 16.42 19.00 -18.21
C ASP A 280 17.26 19.85 -19.21
N GLY A 281 16.92 21.12 -19.32
CA GLY A 281 17.51 21.98 -20.36
C GLY A 281 17.29 21.40 -21.76
N SER A 282 18.33 20.81 -22.35
CA SER A 282 18.26 20.29 -23.73
C SER A 282 17.88 18.80 -23.84
N LYS A 283 18.01 18.02 -22.75
CA LYS A 283 17.80 16.57 -22.73
C LYS A 283 16.40 16.20 -22.29
N PRO A 284 15.69 15.33 -23.00
CA PRO A 284 14.39 14.81 -22.58
C PRO A 284 14.50 13.84 -21.42
#